data_3f7811cc7dc28e49850d80ea19006a2c
#
_entry.id   3f7811cc7dc28e49850d80ea19006a2c
#
_cell.length_a   1.000
_cell.length_b   1.000
_cell.length_c   1.000
_cell.angle_alpha   90.00
_cell.angle_beta   90.00
_cell.angle_gamma   90.00
#
_symmetry.space_group_name_H-M   'P 1'
#
loop_
_entity.id
_entity.type
_entity.pdbx_description
1 polymer ?
#
loop_
_entity_poly.entity_id
_entity_poly.type
_entity_poly.pdbx_seq_one_letter_code
_entity_poly.pdbx_strand_id
1 'polypeptide(L)'
;QPLPENRTSVNDLLWGKSGGLLTYIDSIDQPATIYECFPNGTVVMVCSNKAFSQKYGYGSSIYGKLNVKNCIDSECKEKFTSTVNKAIESKDRAECVLSMHEINGKKHWFKTHLRFISETGVSSVLIAYFTDVTDMVLTDKRINEYKNYIQDEIDRKHKILIVSNNSDARCQLEEILSQENTVFTAETIQGGKKLLLNEDIDLIYFDIQLISKDDEFPLDIDERRLPVIAITQAHSVLKGMTKLKNRVSDFVMKPYIDELVRLRTNNLLKINISGSANEKYFSRTK
;
A
#
# COMPACT_ATOMS: atom_id res chain seq x y z
N GLN A 1 26.81 -20.26 48.62
CA GLN A 1 27.67 -19.09 48.68
C GLN A 1 26.80 -17.87 48.95
N PRO A 2 27.17 -17.01 49.92
CA PRO A 2 26.42 -15.79 50.19
C PRO A 2 26.48 -14.87 48.97
N LEU A 3 25.38 -14.27 48.63
CA LEU A 3 25.24 -13.28 47.54
C LEU A 3 26.12 -12.05 47.85
N PRO A 4 26.83 -11.48 46.87
CA PRO A 4 27.65 -10.29 47.11
C PRO A 4 26.77 -9.11 47.52
N GLU A 5 27.21 -8.40 48.59
CA GLU A 5 26.48 -7.37 49.34
C GLU A 5 26.22 -6.04 48.63
N ASN A 6 26.48 -5.90 47.32
CA ASN A 6 26.30 -4.67 46.56
C ASN A 6 25.42 -4.84 45.32
N ARG A 7 24.23 -5.44 45.47
CA ARG A 7 23.28 -5.55 44.37
C ARG A 7 22.14 -4.55 44.52
N THR A 8 22.16 -3.50 43.73
CA THR A 8 21.04 -2.58 43.60
C THR A 8 19.83 -3.37 43.13
N SER A 9 18.78 -3.44 43.93
CA SER A 9 17.53 -4.09 43.50
C SER A 9 16.76 -3.18 42.53
N VAL A 10 15.89 -3.76 41.71
CA VAL A 10 14.99 -2.94 40.84
C VAL A 10 14.20 -1.96 41.69
N ASN A 11 13.79 -2.36 42.90
CA ASN A 11 13.10 -1.49 43.85
C ASN A 11 13.96 -0.29 44.31
N ASP A 12 15.26 -0.49 44.53
CA ASP A 12 16.15 0.62 44.90
C ASP A 12 16.33 1.62 43.74
N LEU A 13 16.34 1.15 42.49
CA LEU A 13 16.35 2.00 41.32
C LEU A 13 15.04 2.78 41.12
N LEU A 14 13.90 2.13 41.44
CA LEU A 14 12.57 2.76 41.31
C LEU A 14 12.29 3.79 42.39
N TRP A 15 12.67 3.50 43.66
CA TRP A 15 12.26 4.23 44.85
C TRP A 15 13.43 4.91 45.61
N GLY A 16 14.64 4.94 45.01
CA GLY A 16 15.83 5.46 45.66
C GLY A 16 15.69 6.88 46.21
N LYS A 17 16.56 7.24 47.20
CA LYS A 17 16.51 8.50 47.99
C LYS A 17 16.49 9.81 47.19
N SER A 18 16.83 9.78 45.91
CA SER A 18 16.88 10.93 44.99
C SER A 18 15.67 11.07 44.08
N GLY A 19 14.53 10.44 44.40
CA GLY A 19 13.32 10.54 43.59
C GLY A 19 13.15 9.48 42.53
N GLY A 20 14.08 8.55 42.41
CA GLY A 20 13.95 7.34 41.60
C GLY A 20 13.54 7.49 40.12
N LEU A 21 13.61 6.39 39.39
CA LEU A 21 13.19 6.32 38.00
C LEU A 21 11.70 6.61 37.80
N LEU A 22 10.85 6.33 38.80
CA LEU A 22 9.40 6.61 38.73
C LEU A 22 9.12 8.10 38.59
N THR A 23 9.72 8.94 39.44
CA THR A 23 9.56 10.39 39.35
C THR A 23 10.05 10.92 37.99
N TYR A 24 11.16 10.33 37.49
CA TYR A 24 11.68 10.69 36.19
C TYR A 24 10.69 10.37 35.05
N ILE A 25 10.16 9.13 34.96
CA ILE A 25 9.25 8.77 33.89
C ILE A 25 7.89 9.47 33.96
N ASP A 26 7.42 9.81 35.19
CA ASP A 26 6.18 10.56 35.39
C ASP A 26 6.31 12.05 34.98
N SER A 27 7.54 12.57 34.93
CA SER A 27 7.80 13.92 34.40
C SER A 27 7.81 13.99 32.89
N ILE A 28 7.68 12.86 32.19
CA ILE A 28 7.71 12.77 30.72
C ILE A 28 6.28 12.69 30.20
N ASP A 29 5.90 13.58 29.29
CA ASP A 29 4.59 13.59 28.64
C ASP A 29 4.40 12.43 27.63
N GLN A 30 5.52 11.89 27.13
CA GLN A 30 5.51 10.75 26.21
C GLN A 30 5.24 9.45 26.98
N PRO A 31 4.42 8.52 26.45
CA PRO A 31 4.23 7.21 27.04
C PRO A 31 5.56 6.50 27.29
N ALA A 32 5.80 6.07 28.52
CA ALA A 32 7.03 5.41 28.92
C ALA A 32 6.78 4.29 29.94
N THR A 33 7.64 3.25 29.88
CA THR A 33 7.59 2.10 30.78
C THR A 33 9.01 1.69 31.19
N ILE A 34 9.11 1.02 32.35
CA ILE A 34 10.35 0.38 32.80
C ILE A 34 10.17 -1.13 32.69
N TYR A 35 11.16 -1.77 32.09
CA TYR A 35 11.21 -3.21 31.92
C TYR A 35 12.33 -3.82 32.74
N GLU A 36 12.03 -4.96 33.33
CA GLU A 36 13.01 -5.88 33.90
C GLU A 36 13.15 -7.07 32.95
N CYS A 37 14.36 -7.30 32.45
CA CYS A 37 14.69 -8.29 31.46
C CYS A 37 15.55 -9.39 32.07
N PHE A 38 15.07 -10.64 32.04
CA PHE A 38 15.74 -11.79 32.60
C PHE A 38 16.55 -12.57 31.55
N PRO A 39 17.62 -13.28 31.96
CA PRO A 39 18.45 -14.07 31.04
C PRO A 39 17.68 -15.16 30.28
N ASN A 40 16.55 -15.63 30.80
CA ASN A 40 15.69 -16.61 30.14
C ASN A 40 14.80 -15.99 29.02
N GLY A 41 15.01 -14.69 28.71
CA GLY A 41 14.26 -13.97 27.70
C GLY A 41 12.89 -13.46 28.16
N THR A 42 12.55 -13.60 29.44
CA THR A 42 11.35 -13.00 30.03
C THR A 42 11.55 -11.49 30.19
N VAL A 43 10.58 -10.69 29.74
CA VAL A 43 10.56 -9.24 29.88
C VAL A 43 9.30 -8.86 30.64
N VAL A 44 9.48 -8.27 31.81
CA VAL A 44 8.39 -7.88 32.72
C VAL A 44 8.27 -6.37 32.75
N MET A 45 7.06 -5.85 32.62
CA MET A 45 6.76 -4.44 32.87
C MET A 45 6.75 -4.21 34.37
N VAL A 46 7.67 -3.37 34.84
CA VAL A 46 7.77 -3.05 36.26
C VAL A 46 6.89 -1.86 36.62
N CYS A 47 6.92 -0.83 35.82
CA CYS A 47 6.04 0.33 35.97
C CYS A 47 5.85 1.06 34.63
N SER A 48 4.86 1.93 34.60
CA SER A 48 4.55 2.80 33.48
C SER A 48 4.19 4.19 33.99
N ASN A 49 4.42 5.22 33.17
CA ASN A 49 3.98 6.56 33.51
C ASN A 49 2.48 6.77 33.23
N LYS A 50 1.96 7.91 33.69
CA LYS A 50 0.56 8.28 33.53
C LYS A 50 0.12 8.33 32.05
N ALA A 51 0.99 8.85 31.17
CA ALA A 51 0.72 8.95 29.75
C ALA A 51 0.51 7.56 29.11
N PHE A 52 1.34 6.58 29.47
CA PHE A 52 1.17 5.19 29.02
C PHE A 52 -0.10 4.56 29.56
N SER A 53 -0.32 4.69 30.88
CA SER A 53 -1.48 4.07 31.55
C SER A 53 -2.82 4.61 31.04
N GLN A 54 -2.91 5.90 30.79
CA GLN A 54 -4.13 6.53 30.25
C GLN A 54 -4.44 6.07 28.81
N LYS A 55 -3.41 5.90 28.00
CA LYS A 55 -3.59 5.54 26.58
C LYS A 55 -3.84 4.04 26.39
N TYR A 56 -3.15 3.18 27.14
CA TYR A 56 -3.15 1.72 26.91
C TYR A 56 -3.84 0.92 28.02
N GLY A 57 -4.30 1.55 29.09
CA GLY A 57 -5.08 0.94 30.15
C GLY A 57 -4.33 -0.01 31.08
N TYR A 58 -3.04 -0.12 30.91
CA TYR A 58 -2.19 -0.85 31.85
C TYR A 58 -1.90 0.07 33.03
N GLY A 59 -2.73 0.02 34.06
CA GLY A 59 -2.61 0.87 35.23
C GLY A 59 -1.32 0.64 36.00
N SER A 60 -0.92 1.64 36.78
CA SER A 60 0.27 1.64 37.65
C SER A 60 0.29 0.52 38.73
N SER A 61 -0.81 -0.19 38.90
CA SER A 61 -0.97 -1.28 39.89
C SER A 61 -0.48 -2.67 39.41
N ILE A 62 0.03 -2.81 38.17
CA ILE A 62 0.47 -4.11 37.63
C ILE A 62 1.99 -4.27 37.78
N TYR A 63 2.52 -3.93 38.94
CA TYR A 63 3.94 -4.10 39.22
C TYR A 63 4.39 -5.57 39.14
N GLY A 64 5.35 -5.82 38.23
CA GLY A 64 6.07 -7.10 38.18
C GLY A 64 5.28 -8.32 37.72
N LYS A 65 4.07 -8.15 37.19
CA LYS A 65 3.19 -9.26 36.82
C LYS A 65 2.94 -9.39 35.29
N LEU A 66 3.16 -8.34 34.55
CA LEU A 66 2.82 -8.31 33.11
C LEU A 66 4.04 -8.67 32.26
N ASN A 67 3.99 -9.86 31.64
CA ASN A 67 4.97 -10.19 30.60
C ASN A 67 4.65 -9.37 29.34
N VAL A 68 5.58 -8.51 28.95
CA VAL A 68 5.42 -7.57 27.82
C VAL A 68 5.10 -8.29 26.51
N LYS A 69 5.64 -9.50 26.32
CA LYS A 69 5.36 -10.32 25.12
C LYS A 69 3.89 -10.69 24.95
N ASN A 70 3.08 -10.61 26.02
CA ASN A 70 1.64 -10.86 25.94
C ASN A 70 0.84 -9.64 25.48
N CYS A 71 1.45 -8.45 25.51
CA CYS A 71 0.82 -7.20 25.06
C CYS A 71 1.14 -6.86 23.61
N ILE A 72 2.09 -7.55 23.00
CA ILE A 72 2.59 -7.30 21.65
C ILE A 72 2.00 -8.32 20.70
N ASP A 73 1.65 -7.90 19.50
CA ASP A 73 1.19 -8.81 18.45
C ASP A 73 2.22 -9.89 18.14
N SER A 74 1.74 -11.09 17.82
CA SER A 74 2.60 -12.27 17.58
C SER A 74 3.69 -12.02 16.55
N GLU A 75 3.37 -11.27 15.49
CA GLU A 75 4.28 -10.90 14.40
C GLU A 75 5.46 -10.01 14.86
N CYS A 76 5.30 -9.31 15.99
CA CYS A 76 6.30 -8.38 16.52
C CYS A 76 7.19 -8.99 17.64
N LYS A 77 6.87 -10.18 18.14
CA LYS A 77 7.55 -10.74 19.34
C LYS A 77 9.03 -11.04 19.14
N GLU A 78 9.39 -11.58 17.98
CA GLU A 78 10.79 -11.87 17.65
C GLU A 78 11.60 -10.58 17.52
N LYS A 79 11.04 -9.59 16.79
CA LYS A 79 11.65 -8.28 16.61
C LYS A 79 11.85 -7.55 17.94
N PHE A 80 10.87 -7.60 18.83
CA PHE A 80 10.96 -7.05 20.17
C PHE A 80 12.09 -7.73 20.97
N THR A 81 12.12 -9.07 20.98
CA THR A 81 13.14 -9.84 21.71
C THR A 81 14.56 -9.52 21.22
N SER A 82 14.75 -9.48 19.90
CA SER A 82 16.03 -9.11 19.29
C SER A 82 16.45 -7.68 19.68
N THR A 83 15.50 -6.74 19.70
CA THR A 83 15.76 -5.35 20.08
C THR A 83 16.12 -5.20 21.56
N VAL A 84 15.44 -5.94 22.44
CA VAL A 84 15.79 -5.99 23.88
C VAL A 84 17.21 -6.52 24.07
N ASN A 85 17.56 -7.65 23.45
CA ASN A 85 18.89 -8.22 23.54
C ASN A 85 19.97 -7.25 23.03
N LYS A 86 19.71 -6.60 21.89
CA LYS A 86 20.62 -5.58 21.34
C LYS A 86 20.86 -4.43 22.31
N ALA A 87 19.82 -3.92 22.98
CA ALA A 87 19.96 -2.85 23.97
C ALA A 87 20.78 -3.29 25.20
N ILE A 88 20.60 -4.53 25.65
CA ILE A 88 21.34 -5.11 26.77
C ILE A 88 22.80 -5.34 26.41
N GLU A 89 23.08 -5.98 25.27
CA GLU A 89 24.44 -6.30 24.83
C GLU A 89 25.29 -5.05 24.56
N SER A 90 24.69 -4.05 23.89
CA SER A 90 25.38 -2.78 23.61
C SER A 90 25.46 -1.86 24.82
N LYS A 91 24.68 -2.09 25.89
CA LYS A 91 24.48 -1.20 27.02
C LYS A 91 24.09 0.22 26.63
N ASP A 92 23.32 0.34 25.53
CA ASP A 92 22.92 1.60 24.93
C ASP A 92 21.46 1.54 24.45
N ARG A 93 21.17 2.19 23.33
CA ARG A 93 19.84 2.32 22.75
C ARG A 93 19.60 1.30 21.64
N ALA A 94 18.36 0.82 21.57
CA ALA A 94 17.86 0.08 20.42
C ALA A 94 16.42 0.48 20.14
N GLU A 95 15.98 0.35 18.91
CA GLU A 95 14.63 0.73 18.51
C GLU A 95 13.99 -0.28 17.57
N CYS A 96 12.66 -0.37 17.65
CA CYS A 96 11.86 -1.15 16.72
C CYS A 96 10.44 -0.56 16.58
N VAL A 97 9.76 -0.92 15.52
CA VAL A 97 8.33 -0.64 15.37
C VAL A 97 7.56 -1.89 15.76
N LEU A 98 6.61 -1.74 16.66
CA LEU A 98 5.77 -2.79 17.21
C LEU A 98 4.30 -2.41 17.04
N SER A 99 3.44 -3.41 16.99
CA SER A 99 1.99 -3.20 17.06
C SER A 99 1.42 -3.77 18.36
N MET A 100 0.47 -3.05 18.92
CA MET A 100 -0.28 -3.41 20.12
C MET A 100 -1.74 -2.98 19.95
N HIS A 101 -2.63 -3.60 20.72
CA HIS A 101 -4.03 -3.20 20.78
C HIS A 101 -4.32 -2.34 22.00
N GLU A 102 -5.10 -1.28 21.81
CA GLU A 102 -5.70 -0.53 22.91
C GLU A 102 -6.78 -1.37 23.61
N ILE A 103 -7.26 -0.89 24.76
CA ILE A 103 -8.37 -1.54 25.51
C ILE A 103 -9.62 -1.73 24.63
N ASN A 104 -9.89 -0.79 23.71
CA ASN A 104 -11.02 -0.82 22.78
C ASN A 104 -10.81 -1.79 21.59
N GLY A 105 -9.69 -2.51 21.56
CA GLY A 105 -9.32 -3.43 20.48
C GLY A 105 -8.71 -2.79 19.25
N LYS A 106 -8.53 -1.45 19.20
CA LYS A 106 -7.92 -0.77 18.06
C LYS A 106 -6.44 -1.05 18.02
N LYS A 107 -5.95 -1.48 16.84
CA LYS A 107 -4.53 -1.75 16.59
C LYS A 107 -3.78 -0.46 16.34
N HIS A 108 -2.68 -0.26 17.05
CA HIS A 108 -1.77 0.86 16.89
C HIS A 108 -0.34 0.40 16.66
N TRP A 109 0.43 1.22 15.97
CA TRP A 109 1.83 0.99 15.67
C TRP A 109 2.69 1.99 16.42
N PHE A 110 3.71 1.50 17.12
CA PHE A 110 4.60 2.31 17.96
C PHE A 110 6.04 2.14 17.54
N LYS A 111 6.73 3.25 17.33
CA LYS A 111 8.17 3.25 17.36
C LYS A 111 8.58 3.21 18.84
N THR A 112 9.14 2.08 19.27
CA THR A 112 9.58 1.82 20.65
C THR A 112 11.08 2.04 20.72
N HIS A 113 11.50 2.95 21.57
CA HIS A 113 12.89 3.24 21.87
C HIS A 113 13.23 2.60 23.22
N LEU A 114 14.11 1.61 23.23
CA LEU A 114 14.62 0.95 24.41
C LEU A 114 15.97 1.57 24.77
N ARG A 115 16.17 1.88 26.04
CA ARG A 115 17.45 2.36 26.56
C ARG A 115 17.86 1.55 27.78
N PHE A 116 19.08 1.04 27.75
CA PHE A 116 19.67 0.37 28.90
C PHE A 116 19.89 1.36 30.04
N ILE A 117 19.53 0.94 31.25
CA ILE A 117 19.70 1.74 32.51
C ILE A 117 20.78 1.13 33.40
N SER A 118 20.59 -0.16 33.75
CA SER A 118 21.52 -0.82 34.68
C SER A 118 21.34 -2.35 34.63
N GLU A 119 22.30 -3.05 35.24
CA GLU A 119 22.16 -4.47 35.59
C GLU A 119 21.90 -4.60 37.09
N THR A 120 21.01 -5.55 37.44
CA THR A 120 20.76 -5.97 38.81
C THR A 120 21.45 -7.30 38.99
N GLY A 121 22.23 -7.84 39.29
CA GLY A 121 22.86 -9.14 39.34
C GLY A 121 22.08 -10.38 38.85
N VAL A 122 20.78 -10.24 38.57
CA VAL A 122 19.92 -11.31 38.05
C VAL A 122 19.14 -10.90 36.79
N SER A 123 19.10 -9.60 36.50
CA SER A 123 18.31 -9.04 35.40
C SER A 123 18.93 -7.74 34.87
N SER A 124 18.47 -7.28 33.72
CA SER A 124 18.79 -5.97 33.17
C SER A 124 17.56 -5.06 33.21
N VAL A 125 17.76 -3.78 33.45
CA VAL A 125 16.69 -2.78 33.50
C VAL A 125 16.78 -1.89 32.28
N LEU A 126 15.65 -1.81 31.54
CA LEU A 126 15.49 -0.95 30.39
C LEU A 126 14.37 0.06 30.64
N ILE A 127 14.48 1.25 30.05
CA ILE A 127 13.37 2.17 29.88
C ILE A 127 12.91 2.13 28.43
N ALA A 128 11.61 2.11 28.22
CA ALA A 128 10.99 2.13 26.90
C ALA A 128 10.15 3.41 26.72
N TYR A 129 10.32 4.07 25.59
CA TYR A 129 9.52 5.22 25.16
C TYR A 129 8.76 4.84 23.90
N PHE A 130 7.52 5.33 23.77
CA PHE A 130 6.63 4.98 22.69
C PHE A 130 6.20 6.21 21.90
N THR A 131 6.48 6.22 20.60
CA THR A 131 5.97 7.22 19.67
C THR A 131 4.93 6.54 18.77
N ASP A 132 3.72 7.07 18.74
CA ASP A 132 2.67 6.58 17.83
C ASP A 132 3.05 6.90 16.39
N VAL A 133 3.15 5.86 15.56
CA VAL A 133 3.48 5.94 14.14
C VAL A 133 2.40 5.27 13.29
N THR A 134 1.20 5.10 13.84
CA THR A 134 0.10 4.39 13.21
C THR A 134 -0.24 4.98 11.85
N ASP A 135 -0.44 6.29 11.76
CA ASP A 135 -0.80 6.95 10.51
C ASP A 135 0.31 6.82 9.45
N MET A 136 1.57 6.90 9.88
CA MET A 136 2.72 6.74 8.98
C MET A 136 2.75 5.31 8.41
N VAL A 137 2.63 4.29 9.27
CA VAL A 137 2.65 2.87 8.83
C VAL A 137 1.47 2.55 7.94
N LEU A 138 0.27 3.06 8.24
CA LEU A 138 -0.91 2.85 7.42
C LEU A 138 -0.79 3.56 6.06
N THR A 139 -0.21 4.75 6.04
CA THR A 139 0.06 5.50 4.80
C THR A 139 1.06 4.75 3.93
N ASP A 140 2.18 4.27 4.50
CA ASP A 140 3.18 3.49 3.77
C ASP A 140 2.59 2.19 3.20
N LYS A 141 1.75 1.49 3.95
CA LYS A 141 1.03 0.31 3.46
C LYS A 141 0.14 0.64 2.27
N ARG A 142 -0.67 1.71 2.36
CA ARG A 142 -1.52 2.16 1.24
C ARG A 142 -0.71 2.52 0.00
N ILE A 143 0.40 3.23 0.18
CA ILE A 143 1.31 3.57 -0.93
C ILE A 143 1.86 2.31 -1.59
N ASN A 144 2.29 1.32 -0.81
CA ASN A 144 2.83 0.07 -1.35
C ASN A 144 1.75 -0.77 -2.06
N GLU A 145 0.54 -0.86 -1.50
CA GLU A 145 -0.60 -1.52 -2.15
C GLU A 145 -0.94 -0.83 -3.49
N TYR A 146 -0.93 0.50 -3.51
CA TYR A 146 -1.16 1.26 -4.74
C TYR A 146 -0.04 1.04 -5.78
N LYS A 147 1.22 1.03 -5.36
CA LYS A 147 2.37 0.73 -6.25
C LYS A 147 2.25 -0.67 -6.86
N ASN A 148 1.94 -1.68 -6.05
CA ASN A 148 1.76 -3.04 -6.53
C ASN A 148 0.59 -3.12 -7.53
N TYR A 149 -0.54 -2.48 -7.23
CA TYR A 149 -1.66 -2.41 -8.14
C TYR A 149 -1.29 -1.78 -9.49
N ILE A 150 -0.56 -0.65 -9.48
CA ILE A 150 -0.08 -0.01 -10.71
C ILE A 150 0.88 -0.93 -11.47
N GLN A 151 1.79 -1.62 -10.79
CA GLN A 151 2.72 -2.54 -11.43
C GLN A 151 2.00 -3.71 -12.08
N ASP A 152 1.05 -4.33 -11.38
CA ASP A 152 0.24 -5.42 -11.91
C ASP A 152 -0.55 -4.96 -13.16
N GLU A 153 -1.06 -3.73 -13.16
CA GLU A 153 -1.80 -3.16 -14.29
C GLU A 153 -0.89 -2.84 -15.48
N ILE A 154 0.37 -2.41 -15.24
CA ILE A 154 1.38 -2.19 -16.29
C ILE A 154 1.82 -3.51 -16.93
N ASP A 155 1.98 -4.57 -16.12
CA ASP A 155 2.45 -5.88 -16.59
C ASP A 155 1.33 -6.69 -17.24
N ARG A 156 0.08 -6.27 -17.10
CA ARG A 156 -1.09 -6.91 -17.71
C ARG A 156 -1.09 -6.73 -19.21
N LYS A 157 -1.31 -7.81 -19.98
CA LYS A 157 -1.65 -7.70 -21.40
C LYS A 157 -3.01 -7.07 -21.57
N HIS A 158 -3.05 -5.92 -22.21
CA HIS A 158 -4.30 -5.21 -22.49
C HIS A 158 -5.08 -5.90 -23.59
N LYS A 159 -6.42 -5.83 -23.52
CA LYS A 159 -7.33 -6.37 -24.50
C LYS A 159 -7.79 -5.27 -25.46
N ILE A 160 -7.43 -5.40 -26.72
CA ILE A 160 -7.72 -4.42 -27.76
C ILE A 160 -8.73 -5.01 -28.75
N LEU A 161 -9.80 -4.28 -29.04
CA LEU A 161 -10.79 -4.65 -30.05
C LEU A 161 -10.55 -3.83 -31.33
N ILE A 162 -10.46 -4.51 -32.48
CA ILE A 162 -10.37 -3.87 -33.80
C ILE A 162 -11.68 -4.15 -34.54
N VAL A 163 -12.42 -3.10 -34.89
CA VAL A 163 -13.66 -3.18 -35.66
C VAL A 163 -13.47 -2.51 -37.01
N SER A 164 -13.36 -3.31 -38.07
CA SER A 164 -13.22 -2.83 -39.46
C SER A 164 -13.70 -3.87 -40.45
N ASN A 165 -14.40 -3.47 -41.51
CA ASN A 165 -14.78 -4.36 -42.61
C ASN A 165 -13.64 -4.64 -43.59
N ASN A 166 -12.52 -3.91 -43.46
CA ASN A 166 -11.31 -4.09 -44.27
C ASN A 166 -10.39 -5.14 -43.63
N SER A 167 -10.26 -6.31 -44.31
CA SER A 167 -9.43 -7.42 -43.83
C SER A 167 -7.97 -7.03 -43.66
N ASP A 168 -7.39 -6.29 -44.63
CA ASP A 168 -5.99 -5.91 -44.61
C ASP A 168 -5.70 -4.98 -43.42
N ALA A 169 -6.63 -4.06 -43.12
CA ALA A 169 -6.50 -3.18 -41.96
C ALA A 169 -6.53 -3.97 -40.65
N ARG A 170 -7.42 -4.97 -40.55
CA ARG A 170 -7.48 -5.82 -39.36
C ARG A 170 -6.20 -6.62 -39.20
N CYS A 171 -5.73 -7.30 -40.25
CA CYS A 171 -4.51 -8.11 -40.21
C CYS A 171 -3.25 -7.27 -39.85
N GLN A 172 -3.06 -6.11 -40.49
CA GLN A 172 -1.91 -5.25 -40.19
C GLN A 172 -1.92 -4.71 -38.76
N LEU A 173 -3.07 -4.23 -38.27
CA LEU A 173 -3.17 -3.74 -36.88
C LEU A 173 -3.04 -4.88 -35.89
N GLU A 174 -3.59 -6.05 -36.17
CA GLU A 174 -3.43 -7.25 -35.34
C GLU A 174 -1.96 -7.67 -35.22
N GLU A 175 -1.22 -7.69 -36.33
CA GLU A 175 0.22 -8.00 -36.35
C GLU A 175 1.03 -7.01 -35.52
N ILE A 176 0.74 -5.70 -35.65
CA ILE A 176 1.43 -4.65 -34.88
C ILE A 176 1.15 -4.76 -33.38
N LEU A 177 -0.11 -5.03 -32.99
CA LEU A 177 -0.57 -4.91 -31.59
C LEU A 177 -0.45 -6.20 -30.80
N SER A 178 -0.50 -7.38 -31.44
CA SER A 178 -0.50 -8.68 -30.76
C SER A 178 0.81 -9.03 -30.06
N GLN A 179 1.89 -8.33 -30.34
CA GLN A 179 3.19 -8.54 -29.67
C GLN A 179 3.11 -8.25 -28.17
N GLU A 180 2.40 -7.19 -27.79
CA GLU A 180 2.30 -6.71 -26.42
C GLU A 180 0.90 -6.85 -25.81
N ASN A 181 -0.14 -7.08 -26.64
CA ASN A 181 -1.54 -7.06 -26.23
C ASN A 181 -2.28 -8.32 -26.68
N THR A 182 -3.45 -8.54 -26.09
CA THR A 182 -4.42 -9.51 -26.59
C THR A 182 -5.37 -8.81 -27.55
N VAL A 183 -5.39 -9.20 -28.82
CA VAL A 183 -6.17 -8.53 -29.86
C VAL A 183 -7.39 -9.35 -30.23
N PHE A 184 -8.54 -8.70 -30.29
CA PHE A 184 -9.81 -9.22 -30.78
C PHE A 184 -10.18 -8.46 -32.05
N THR A 185 -10.72 -9.14 -33.06
CA THR A 185 -11.12 -8.52 -34.32
C THR A 185 -12.59 -8.78 -34.63
N ALA A 186 -13.26 -7.77 -35.16
CA ALA A 186 -14.63 -7.86 -35.65
C ALA A 186 -14.78 -7.20 -37.00
N GLU A 187 -15.53 -7.84 -37.90
CA GLU A 187 -15.79 -7.37 -39.24
C GLU A 187 -16.97 -6.40 -39.31
N THR A 188 -17.85 -6.51 -38.33
CA THR A 188 -19.10 -5.76 -38.27
C THR A 188 -19.28 -5.09 -36.90
N ILE A 189 -20.09 -4.04 -36.86
CA ILE A 189 -20.49 -3.38 -35.62
C ILE A 189 -21.14 -4.37 -34.65
N GLN A 190 -21.99 -5.27 -35.13
CA GLN A 190 -22.66 -6.26 -34.28
C GLN A 190 -21.66 -7.27 -33.68
N GLY A 191 -20.66 -7.70 -34.46
CA GLY A 191 -19.55 -8.52 -33.96
C GLY A 191 -18.78 -7.81 -32.85
N GLY A 192 -18.50 -6.53 -33.07
CA GLY A 192 -17.85 -5.69 -32.07
C GLY A 192 -18.65 -5.55 -30.77
N LYS A 193 -19.96 -5.30 -30.86
CA LYS A 193 -20.86 -5.25 -29.68
C LYS A 193 -20.84 -6.56 -28.87
N LYS A 194 -20.88 -7.70 -29.57
CA LYS A 194 -20.83 -9.02 -28.93
C LYS A 194 -19.53 -9.24 -28.17
N LEU A 195 -18.41 -8.82 -28.73
CA LEU A 195 -17.10 -8.91 -28.04
C LEU A 195 -17.03 -7.98 -26.83
N LEU A 196 -17.56 -6.77 -26.93
CA LEU A 196 -17.65 -5.84 -25.80
C LEU A 196 -18.50 -6.35 -24.63
N LEU A 197 -19.50 -7.19 -24.89
CA LEU A 197 -20.33 -7.80 -23.86
C LEU A 197 -19.61 -8.97 -23.14
N ASN A 198 -18.75 -9.70 -23.86
CA ASN A 198 -18.15 -10.94 -23.39
C ASN A 198 -16.72 -10.77 -22.88
N GLU A 199 -16.04 -9.70 -23.28
CA GLU A 199 -14.63 -9.46 -22.98
C GLU A 199 -14.45 -8.09 -22.32
N ASP A 200 -13.50 -8.02 -21.38
CA ASP A 200 -13.09 -6.76 -20.77
C ASP A 200 -12.10 -6.04 -21.69
N ILE A 201 -12.62 -5.35 -22.68
CA ILE A 201 -11.84 -4.58 -23.65
C ILE A 201 -11.31 -3.31 -22.97
N ASP A 202 -10.04 -2.98 -23.20
CA ASP A 202 -9.35 -1.80 -22.65
C ASP A 202 -9.27 -0.64 -23.67
N LEU A 203 -9.26 -0.95 -24.99
CA LEU A 203 -9.16 0.04 -26.06
C LEU A 203 -9.80 -0.49 -27.33
N ILE A 204 -10.41 0.41 -28.10
CA ILE A 204 -11.08 0.07 -29.37
C ILE A 204 -10.41 0.80 -30.53
N TYR A 205 -10.05 0.06 -31.58
CA TYR A 205 -9.78 0.58 -32.92
C TYR A 205 -11.07 0.47 -33.74
N PHE A 206 -11.60 1.58 -34.24
CA PHE A 206 -12.87 1.62 -34.94
C PHE A 206 -12.74 2.28 -36.31
N ASP A 207 -13.13 1.55 -37.37
CA ASP A 207 -13.10 2.08 -38.73
C ASP A 207 -14.30 3.00 -38.98
N ILE A 208 -14.00 4.27 -39.21
CA ILE A 208 -15.05 5.29 -39.46
C ILE A 208 -15.89 5.04 -40.71
N GLN A 209 -15.43 4.19 -41.64
CA GLN A 209 -16.18 3.82 -42.82
C GLN A 209 -17.41 2.95 -42.52
N LEU A 210 -17.45 2.33 -41.33
CA LEU A 210 -18.61 1.56 -40.88
C LEU A 210 -19.79 2.44 -40.44
N ILE A 211 -19.56 3.75 -40.22
CA ILE A 211 -20.61 4.68 -39.80
C ILE A 211 -21.31 5.28 -41.01
N SER A 212 -22.62 5.11 -41.07
CA SER A 212 -23.47 5.77 -42.08
C SER A 212 -23.50 7.30 -41.90
N LYS A 213 -23.93 8.03 -42.94
CA LYS A 213 -23.81 9.50 -42.94
C LYS A 213 -24.52 10.24 -41.81
N ASP A 214 -25.53 9.65 -41.21
CA ASP A 214 -26.43 10.26 -40.24
C ASP A 214 -26.46 9.54 -38.86
N ASP A 215 -25.66 8.48 -38.68
CA ASP A 215 -25.67 7.68 -37.46
C ASP A 215 -24.74 8.23 -36.37
N GLU A 216 -25.16 8.10 -35.10
CA GLU A 216 -24.33 8.27 -33.94
C GLU A 216 -23.30 7.14 -33.85
N PHE A 217 -22.27 7.32 -32.96
CA PHE A 217 -21.26 6.30 -32.73
C PHE A 217 -21.92 4.98 -32.28
N PRO A 218 -21.76 3.88 -33.04
CA PRO A 218 -22.65 2.72 -32.93
C PRO A 218 -22.31 1.76 -31.78
N LEU A 219 -21.21 1.97 -31.08
CA LEU A 219 -20.83 1.13 -29.94
C LEU A 219 -21.22 1.81 -28.63
N ASP A 220 -21.81 1.06 -27.72
CA ASP A 220 -22.20 1.54 -26.41
C ASP A 220 -21.00 1.47 -25.45
N ILE A 221 -20.26 2.59 -25.37
CA ILE A 221 -19.00 2.71 -24.59
C ILE A 221 -19.09 3.72 -23.45
N ASP A 222 -20.25 4.40 -23.30
CA ASP A 222 -20.38 5.55 -22.38
C ASP A 222 -20.21 5.18 -20.93
N GLU A 223 -20.76 4.06 -20.51
CA GLU A 223 -20.63 3.60 -19.13
C GLU A 223 -19.19 3.20 -18.76
N ARG A 224 -18.41 2.73 -19.74
CA ARG A 224 -17.04 2.22 -19.52
C ARG A 224 -15.95 3.26 -19.80
N ARG A 225 -16.27 4.40 -20.41
CA ARG A 225 -15.31 5.44 -20.85
C ARG A 225 -14.12 4.88 -21.63
N LEU A 226 -14.35 3.86 -22.47
CA LEU A 226 -13.30 3.19 -23.22
C LEU A 226 -12.67 4.15 -24.24
N PRO A 227 -11.32 4.23 -24.32
CA PRO A 227 -10.66 5.00 -25.36
C PRO A 227 -10.88 4.39 -26.73
N VAL A 228 -11.15 5.23 -27.71
CA VAL A 228 -11.38 4.83 -29.11
C VAL A 228 -10.35 5.50 -30.01
N ILE A 229 -9.64 4.70 -30.79
CA ILE A 229 -8.79 5.15 -31.90
C ILE A 229 -9.53 4.95 -33.22
N ALA A 230 -9.78 6.04 -33.93
CA ALA A 230 -10.43 5.94 -35.24
C ALA A 230 -9.45 5.52 -36.35
N ILE A 231 -9.83 4.50 -37.11
CA ILE A 231 -9.14 4.10 -38.34
C ILE A 231 -9.71 4.97 -39.47
N THR A 232 -8.85 5.72 -40.17
CA THR A 232 -9.26 6.64 -41.24
C THR A 232 -8.31 6.64 -42.43
N GLN A 233 -8.77 7.21 -43.55
CA GLN A 233 -7.95 7.54 -44.71
C GLN A 233 -7.62 9.04 -44.71
N ALA A 234 -6.47 9.44 -45.25
CA ALA A 234 -6.00 10.82 -45.23
C ALA A 234 -7.03 11.88 -45.66
N HIS A 235 -7.88 11.55 -46.62
CA HIS A 235 -8.91 12.48 -47.13
C HIS A 235 -10.20 12.52 -46.30
N SER A 236 -10.37 11.62 -45.33
CA SER A 236 -11.62 11.47 -44.55
C SER A 236 -11.52 12.02 -43.11
N VAL A 237 -10.33 12.46 -42.66
CA VAL A 237 -10.10 12.90 -41.28
C VAL A 237 -11.04 14.02 -40.85
N LEU A 238 -11.14 15.09 -41.66
CA LEU A 238 -11.98 16.25 -41.35
C LEU A 238 -13.50 15.92 -41.32
N LYS A 239 -13.95 15.02 -42.17
CA LYS A 239 -15.37 14.58 -42.21
C LYS A 239 -15.70 13.64 -41.04
N GLY A 240 -14.74 12.83 -40.60
CA GLY A 240 -14.90 11.95 -39.45
C GLY A 240 -14.89 12.70 -38.12
N MET A 241 -14.01 13.71 -37.98
CA MET A 241 -13.90 14.50 -36.76
C MET A 241 -15.18 15.26 -36.38
N THR A 242 -15.93 15.80 -37.38
CA THR A 242 -17.18 16.51 -37.11
C THR A 242 -18.33 15.59 -36.68
N LYS A 243 -18.28 14.33 -37.05
CA LYS A 243 -19.32 13.34 -36.75
C LYS A 243 -19.10 12.61 -35.42
N LEU A 244 -17.85 12.40 -35.04
CA LEU A 244 -17.46 11.63 -33.86
C LEU A 244 -17.15 12.53 -32.68
N LYS A 245 -17.65 13.76 -32.65
CA LYS A 245 -17.45 14.72 -31.56
C LYS A 245 -17.44 14.03 -30.19
N ASN A 246 -16.33 14.14 -29.49
CA ASN A 246 -16.12 13.65 -28.12
C ASN A 246 -16.11 12.13 -27.89
N ARG A 247 -16.21 11.28 -28.94
CA ARG A 247 -16.22 9.81 -28.81
C ARG A 247 -14.90 9.15 -29.21
N VAL A 248 -14.02 9.87 -29.89
CA VAL A 248 -12.74 9.38 -30.38
C VAL A 248 -11.63 10.07 -29.64
N SER A 249 -10.74 9.26 -29.07
CA SER A 249 -9.59 9.73 -28.29
C SER A 249 -8.39 10.07 -29.18
N ASP A 250 -8.22 9.34 -30.30
CA ASP A 250 -7.12 9.54 -31.26
C ASP A 250 -7.46 8.91 -32.64
N PHE A 251 -6.55 9.04 -33.62
CA PHE A 251 -6.71 8.53 -35.00
C PHE A 251 -5.46 7.80 -35.47
N VAL A 252 -5.66 6.80 -36.33
CA VAL A 252 -4.61 6.18 -37.16
C VAL A 252 -4.99 6.22 -38.62
N MET A 253 -4.00 6.51 -39.46
CA MET A 253 -4.21 6.61 -40.91
C MET A 253 -3.41 5.54 -41.65
N LYS A 254 -3.98 5.07 -42.78
CA LYS A 254 -3.27 4.18 -43.71
C LYS A 254 -2.33 4.99 -44.59
N PRO A 255 -1.09 4.51 -44.90
CA PRO A 255 -0.47 3.28 -44.36
C PRO A 255 -0.08 3.41 -42.90
N TYR A 256 -0.15 2.30 -42.12
CA TYR A 256 0.19 2.31 -40.72
C TYR A 256 1.72 2.36 -40.54
N ILE A 257 2.15 3.13 -39.56
CA ILE A 257 3.54 3.18 -39.07
C ILE A 257 3.53 2.49 -37.70
N ASP A 258 4.21 1.36 -37.61
CA ASP A 258 4.17 0.47 -36.44
C ASP A 258 4.46 1.20 -35.12
N GLU A 259 5.55 1.97 -35.09
CA GLU A 259 5.94 2.72 -33.91
C GLU A 259 4.89 3.75 -33.50
N LEU A 260 4.23 4.39 -34.47
CA LEU A 260 3.20 5.39 -34.21
C LEU A 260 1.92 4.73 -33.66
N VAL A 261 1.53 3.58 -34.21
CA VAL A 261 0.39 2.81 -33.74
C VAL A 261 0.62 2.38 -32.28
N ARG A 262 1.78 1.78 -31.98
CA ARG A 262 2.16 1.38 -30.62
C ARG A 262 2.21 2.56 -29.65
N LEU A 263 2.84 3.66 -30.05
CA LEU A 263 2.95 4.86 -29.20
C LEU A 263 1.56 5.41 -28.81
N ARG A 264 0.64 5.53 -29.78
CA ARG A 264 -0.73 6.03 -29.54
C ARG A 264 -1.52 5.09 -28.63
N THR A 265 -1.43 3.78 -28.88
CA THR A 265 -2.03 2.74 -28.04
C THR A 265 -1.57 2.86 -26.60
N ASN A 266 -0.25 2.86 -26.39
CA ASN A 266 0.35 2.89 -25.07
C ASN A 266 0.04 4.18 -24.31
N ASN A 267 -0.02 5.32 -25.00
CA ASN A 267 -0.39 6.58 -24.36
C ASN A 267 -1.84 6.56 -23.84
N LEU A 268 -2.79 6.06 -24.62
CA LEU A 268 -4.18 6.00 -24.20
C LEU A 268 -4.42 4.95 -23.11
N LEU A 269 -3.77 3.81 -23.17
CA LEU A 269 -3.82 2.79 -22.11
C LEU A 269 -3.26 3.32 -20.79
N LYS A 270 -2.12 4.02 -20.79
CA LYS A 270 -1.54 4.64 -19.59
C LYS A 270 -2.46 5.69 -18.96
N ILE A 271 -3.09 6.54 -19.75
CA ILE A 271 -4.06 7.55 -19.28
C ILE A 271 -5.26 6.86 -18.61
N ASN A 272 -5.76 5.78 -19.20
CA ASN A 272 -6.89 5.03 -18.67
C ASN A 272 -6.56 4.33 -17.35
N ILE A 273 -5.36 3.75 -17.21
CA ILE A 273 -4.85 3.16 -15.96
C ILE A 273 -4.85 4.19 -14.84
N SER A 274 -4.32 5.39 -15.09
CA SER A 274 -4.24 6.45 -14.09
C SER A 274 -5.63 6.92 -13.61
N GLY A 275 -6.60 6.99 -14.50
CA GLY A 275 -7.99 7.34 -14.19
C GLY A 275 -8.71 6.25 -13.39
N SER A 276 -8.65 5.00 -13.85
CA SER A 276 -9.33 3.87 -13.23
C SER A 276 -8.71 3.47 -11.88
N ALA A 277 -7.38 3.60 -11.73
CA ALA A 277 -6.68 3.36 -10.48
C ALA A 277 -7.14 4.32 -9.38
N ASN A 278 -7.29 5.61 -9.70
CA ASN A 278 -7.80 6.59 -8.75
C ASN A 278 -9.24 6.28 -8.34
N GLU A 279 -10.14 5.99 -9.28
CA GLU A 279 -11.55 5.68 -8.97
C GLU A 279 -11.69 4.40 -8.12
N LYS A 280 -11.00 3.31 -8.47
CA LYS A 280 -11.04 2.04 -7.73
C LYS A 280 -10.38 2.15 -6.34
N TYR A 281 -9.31 2.91 -6.22
CA TYR A 281 -8.61 3.08 -4.95
C TYR A 281 -9.46 3.89 -3.95
N PHE A 282 -10.05 5.01 -4.39
CA PHE A 282 -10.89 5.85 -3.53
C PHE A 282 -12.28 5.25 -3.24
N SER A 283 -12.81 4.35 -4.06
CA SER A 283 -14.05 3.65 -3.78
C SER A 283 -13.94 2.55 -2.71
N ARG A 284 -12.75 1.97 -2.52
CA ARG A 284 -12.47 0.95 -1.48
C ARG A 284 -12.13 1.54 -0.11
N THR A 285 -11.93 2.85 -0.03
CA THR A 285 -11.57 3.56 1.21
C THR A 285 -12.75 4.28 1.88
N LYS A 286 -13.95 4.15 1.34
CA LYS A 286 -15.22 4.49 1.98
C LYS A 286 -15.85 3.26 2.60
#